data_0ad5b286e17340520f096d8af7bce275
#
_entry.id   0ad5b286e17340520f096d8af7bce275
#
_cell.length_a   1.000
_cell.length_b   1.000
_cell.length_c   1.000
_cell.angle_alpha   90.00
_cell.angle_beta   90.00
_cell.angle_gamma   90.00
#
_symmetry.space_group_name_H-M   'P 1'
#
loop_
_entity.id
_entity.type
_entity.pdbx_description
1 polymer ?
#
loop_
_entity_poly.entity_id
_entity_poly.type
_entity_poly.pdbx_seq_one_letter_code
_entity_poly.pdbx_strand_id
1 'polypeptide(L)'
;MTINWQQEAEKLEPQLLSDLTTLLKINSERDTDHQTKAYPLGPGPAKALEAFLTIAERDGFKTLNVDNVAGRIELGSGDEIFGLFGHVDVVPAGPGWQTDPFVPVIKDGK
;
A
#
# COMPACT_ATOMS: atom_id res chain seq x y z
N MET A 1 31.37 0.24 -12.87
CA MET A 1 30.70 0.95 -11.77
C MET A 1 29.85 -0.06 -11.00
N THR A 2 30.05 -0.18 -9.72
CA THR A 2 29.30 -1.09 -8.86
C THR A 2 28.29 -0.30 -8.05
N ILE A 3 27.00 -0.70 -8.08
CA ILE A 3 25.95 -0.08 -7.28
C ILE A 3 26.01 -0.67 -5.88
N ASN A 4 26.07 0.18 -4.86
CA ASN A 4 25.88 -0.23 -3.48
C ASN A 4 24.38 -0.20 -3.15
N TRP A 5 23.72 -1.33 -3.32
CA TRP A 5 22.27 -1.45 -3.12
C TRP A 5 21.82 -1.13 -1.71
N GLN A 6 22.66 -1.41 -0.70
CA GLN A 6 22.33 -1.06 0.67
C GLN A 6 22.25 0.46 0.86
N GLN A 7 23.23 1.20 0.35
CA GLN A 7 23.22 2.66 0.41
C GLN A 7 22.03 3.26 -0.35
N GLU A 8 21.67 2.68 -1.49
CA GLU A 8 20.49 3.14 -2.24
C GLU A 8 19.20 2.88 -1.47
N ALA A 9 19.07 1.73 -0.81
CA ALA A 9 17.93 1.43 0.05
C ALA A 9 17.84 2.38 1.26
N GLU A 10 18.96 2.68 1.90
CA GLU A 10 19.04 3.60 3.05
C GLU A 10 18.56 5.02 2.67
N LYS A 11 18.87 5.47 1.45
CA LYS A 11 18.38 6.77 0.96
C LYS A 11 16.86 6.83 0.81
N LEU A 12 16.23 5.69 0.52
CA LEU A 12 14.78 5.57 0.33
C LEU A 12 14.02 5.34 1.65
N GLU A 13 14.71 4.98 2.72
CA GLU A 13 14.08 4.62 4.00
C GLU A 13 13.13 5.70 4.54
N PRO A 14 13.49 7.00 4.60
CA PRO A 14 12.57 8.02 5.10
C PRO A 14 11.26 8.11 4.33
N GLN A 15 11.33 8.00 2.99
CA GLN A 15 10.14 8.02 2.14
C GLN A 15 9.34 6.74 2.29
N LEU A 16 10.00 5.59 2.38
CA LEU A 16 9.36 4.30 2.62
C LEU A 16 8.57 4.31 3.93
N LEU A 17 9.15 4.80 5.02
CA LEU A 17 8.47 4.90 6.31
C LEU A 17 7.28 5.85 6.26
N SER A 18 7.40 6.96 5.55
CA SER A 18 6.29 7.90 5.35
C SER A 18 5.14 7.26 4.57
N ASP A 19 5.44 6.58 3.48
CA ASP A 19 4.45 5.91 2.64
C ASP A 19 3.77 4.74 3.38
N LEU A 20 4.55 3.94 4.07
CA LEU A 20 4.05 2.86 4.91
C LEU A 20 3.13 3.39 6.01
N THR A 21 3.51 4.46 6.68
CA THR A 21 2.68 5.14 7.70
C THR A 21 1.34 5.58 7.12
N THR A 22 1.33 6.12 5.91
CA THR A 22 0.09 6.51 5.22
C THR A 22 -0.85 5.33 5.03
N LEU A 23 -0.32 4.19 4.60
CA LEU A 23 -1.12 2.97 4.38
C LEU A 23 -1.59 2.36 5.71
N LEU A 24 -0.72 2.27 6.71
CA LEU A 24 -1.04 1.68 8.03
C LEU A 24 -2.13 2.44 8.80
N LYS A 25 -2.28 3.73 8.55
CA LYS A 25 -3.35 4.55 9.16
C LYS A 25 -4.75 4.29 8.58
N ILE A 26 -4.83 3.56 7.48
CA ILE A 26 -6.10 3.24 6.83
C ILE A 26 -6.58 1.90 7.38
N ASN A 27 -7.76 1.88 8.01
CA ASN A 27 -8.42 0.61 8.30
C ASN A 27 -8.94 0.01 6.99
N SER A 28 -8.16 -0.88 6.41
CA SER A 28 -8.43 -1.53 5.14
C SER A 28 -9.02 -2.94 5.30
N GLU A 29 -9.60 -3.24 6.46
CA GLU A 29 -10.37 -4.46 6.64
C GLU A 29 -11.56 -4.51 5.68
N ARG A 30 -11.87 -5.71 5.19
CA ARG A 30 -13.10 -5.92 4.42
C ARG A 30 -14.31 -5.62 5.28
N ASP A 31 -15.19 -4.75 4.79
CA ASP A 31 -16.38 -4.30 5.48
C ASP A 31 -17.63 -4.72 4.69
N THR A 32 -18.23 -5.84 5.10
CA THR A 32 -19.41 -6.40 4.45
C THR A 32 -20.68 -5.59 4.68
N ASP A 33 -20.73 -4.85 5.78
CA ASP A 33 -21.90 -4.05 6.16
C ASP A 33 -22.02 -2.75 5.34
N HIS A 34 -20.89 -2.24 4.83
CA HIS A 34 -20.82 -1.03 4.03
C HIS A 34 -20.39 -1.29 2.57
N GLN A 35 -20.57 -2.50 2.09
CA GLN A 35 -20.36 -2.83 0.68
C GLN A 35 -21.39 -2.11 -0.20
N THR A 36 -20.90 -1.57 -1.30
CA THR A 36 -21.73 -0.97 -2.34
C THR A 36 -21.21 -1.39 -3.72
N LYS A 37 -21.93 -1.05 -4.78
CA LYS A 37 -21.43 -1.27 -6.14
C LYS A 37 -20.11 -0.52 -6.40
N ALA A 38 -19.96 0.68 -5.82
CA ALA A 38 -18.72 1.46 -5.93
C ALA A 38 -17.59 0.92 -5.03
N TYR A 39 -17.93 0.30 -3.91
CA TYR A 39 -17.00 -0.24 -2.92
C TYR A 39 -17.31 -1.72 -2.64
N PRO A 40 -16.98 -2.62 -3.57
CA PRO A 40 -17.36 -4.05 -3.45
C PRO A 40 -16.75 -4.76 -2.26
N LEU A 41 -15.66 -4.27 -1.72
CA LEU A 41 -14.99 -4.82 -0.52
C LEU A 41 -15.14 -3.92 0.72
N GLY A 42 -15.93 -2.85 0.60
CA GLY A 42 -16.09 -1.82 1.60
C GLY A 42 -15.23 -0.58 1.31
N PRO A 43 -15.48 0.54 2.03
CA PRO A 43 -14.78 1.81 1.78
C PRO A 43 -13.30 1.78 2.20
N GLY A 44 -12.93 1.02 3.23
CA GLY A 44 -11.55 0.93 3.73
C GLY A 44 -10.57 0.37 2.71
N PRO A 45 -10.80 -0.82 2.14
CA PRO A 45 -9.96 -1.38 1.07
C PRO A 45 -9.86 -0.48 -0.15
N ALA A 46 -10.96 0.16 -0.56
CA ALA A 46 -10.94 1.11 -1.67
C ALA A 46 -10.04 2.32 -1.39
N LYS A 47 -10.10 2.86 -0.17
CA LYS A 47 -9.23 3.96 0.27
C LYS A 47 -7.75 3.58 0.32
N ALA A 48 -7.43 2.36 0.77
CA ALA A 48 -6.07 1.86 0.78
C ALA A 48 -5.52 1.68 -0.64
N LEU A 49 -6.33 1.15 -1.56
CA LEU A 49 -5.97 1.03 -2.96
C LEU A 49 -5.71 2.40 -3.59
N GLU A 50 -6.59 3.37 -3.39
CA GLU A 50 -6.43 4.74 -3.88
C GLU A 50 -5.13 5.37 -3.35
N ALA A 51 -4.86 5.24 -2.05
CA ALA A 51 -3.64 5.77 -1.45
C ALA A 51 -2.38 5.14 -2.05
N PHE A 52 -2.37 3.83 -2.28
CA PHE A 52 -1.25 3.14 -2.87
C PHE A 52 -1.01 3.54 -4.34
N LEU A 53 -2.07 3.66 -5.12
CA LEU A 53 -1.99 4.14 -6.50
C LEU A 53 -1.51 5.60 -6.57
N THR A 54 -1.95 6.45 -5.66
CA THR A 54 -1.49 7.85 -5.55
C THR A 54 0.01 7.93 -5.26
N ILE A 55 0.52 7.07 -4.37
CA ILE A 55 1.97 6.97 -4.11
C ILE A 55 2.72 6.57 -5.39
N ALA A 56 2.22 5.59 -6.12
CA ALA A 56 2.83 5.16 -7.38
C ALA A 56 2.83 6.27 -8.45
N GLU A 57 1.75 7.02 -8.58
CA GLU A 57 1.65 8.15 -9.51
C GLU A 57 2.64 9.27 -9.17
N ARG A 58 2.79 9.59 -7.88
CA ARG A 58 3.81 10.54 -7.40
C ARG A 58 5.21 10.12 -7.86
N ASP A 59 5.49 8.82 -7.84
CA ASP A 59 6.79 8.26 -8.22
C ASP A 59 6.94 8.03 -9.73
N GLY A 60 5.97 8.48 -10.53
CA GLY A 60 6.04 8.47 -12.00
C GLY A 60 5.55 7.20 -12.69
N PHE A 61 4.89 6.30 -11.95
CA PHE A 61 4.30 5.09 -12.52
C PHE A 61 2.95 5.37 -13.18
N LYS A 62 2.61 4.57 -14.17
CA LYS A 62 1.25 4.51 -14.71
C LYS A 62 0.39 3.64 -13.82
N THR A 63 -0.82 4.10 -13.50
CA THR A 63 -1.74 3.38 -12.63
C THR A 63 -3.08 3.13 -13.29
N LEU A 64 -3.75 2.10 -12.82
CA LEU A 64 -5.13 1.79 -13.17
C LEU A 64 -5.83 1.22 -11.94
N ASN A 65 -6.97 1.82 -11.58
CA ASN A 65 -7.89 1.25 -10.59
C ASN A 65 -8.96 0.44 -11.31
N VAL A 66 -9.12 -0.83 -10.94
CA VAL A 66 -10.14 -1.73 -11.48
C VAL A 66 -11.25 -1.90 -10.45
N ASP A 67 -12.30 -1.10 -10.60
CA ASP A 67 -13.53 -1.17 -9.82
C ASP A 67 -13.35 -1.14 -8.29
N ASN A 68 -12.31 -0.48 -7.78
CA ASN A 68 -11.95 -0.46 -6.36
C ASN A 68 -11.71 -1.85 -5.74
N VAL A 69 -11.36 -2.84 -6.56
CA VAL A 69 -11.04 -4.21 -6.15
C VAL A 69 -9.58 -4.54 -6.39
N ALA A 70 -9.03 -4.06 -7.49
CA ALA A 70 -7.65 -4.31 -7.87
C ALA A 70 -7.01 -3.05 -8.46
N GLY A 71 -5.69 -2.96 -8.38
CA GLY A 71 -4.90 -1.92 -9.00
C GLY A 71 -3.79 -2.49 -9.85
N ARG A 72 -3.37 -1.73 -10.85
CA ARG A 72 -2.21 -2.03 -11.68
C ARG A 72 -1.28 -0.84 -11.68
N ILE A 73 0.00 -1.12 -11.50
CA ILE A 73 1.09 -0.15 -11.54
C ILE A 73 2.09 -0.64 -12.56
N GLU A 74 2.44 0.19 -13.52
CA GLU A 74 3.31 -0.16 -14.62
C GLU A 74 4.49 0.80 -14.75
N LEU A 75 5.65 0.23 -15.06
CA LEU A 75 6.85 0.97 -15.45
C LEU A 75 7.50 0.29 -16.66
N GLY A 76 7.91 1.12 -17.62
CA GLY A 76 8.62 0.64 -18.81
C GLY A 76 7.68 0.22 -19.94
N SER A 77 8.27 -0.42 -20.93
CA SER A 77 7.59 -0.90 -22.14
C SER A 77 8.37 -2.08 -22.72
N GLY A 78 7.73 -2.87 -23.55
CA GLY A 78 8.30 -4.04 -24.20
C GLY A 78 7.34 -5.22 -24.20
N ASP A 79 7.79 -6.32 -24.77
CA ASP A 79 6.97 -7.54 -24.92
C ASP A 79 7.09 -8.47 -23.71
N GLU A 80 8.13 -8.29 -22.89
CA GLU A 80 8.33 -9.09 -21.69
C GLU A 80 7.81 -8.34 -20.48
N ILE A 81 7.16 -9.10 -19.57
CA ILE A 81 6.55 -8.56 -18.34
C ILE A 81 7.14 -9.27 -17.13
N PHE A 82 7.64 -8.48 -16.17
CA PHE A 82 7.93 -8.95 -14.83
C PHE A 82 6.81 -8.50 -13.89
N GLY A 83 6.11 -9.45 -13.29
CA GLY A 83 4.95 -9.20 -12.43
C GLY A 83 5.26 -9.37 -10.95
N LEU A 84 4.85 -8.39 -10.14
CA LEU A 84 4.84 -8.45 -8.68
C LEU A 84 3.40 -8.39 -8.21
N PHE A 85 3.02 -9.33 -7.33
CA PHE A 85 1.68 -9.40 -6.76
C PHE A 85 1.74 -9.16 -5.26
N GLY A 86 0.82 -8.36 -4.78
CA GLY A 86 0.67 -8.05 -3.36
C GLY A 86 -0.73 -7.60 -3.04
N HIS A 87 -1.00 -7.27 -1.79
CA HIS A 87 -2.29 -6.74 -1.36
C HIS A 87 -2.10 -5.55 -0.42
N VAL A 88 -3.10 -4.69 -0.34
CA VAL A 88 -3.12 -3.48 0.50
C VAL A 88 -4.22 -3.52 1.56
N ASP A 89 -5.08 -4.51 1.52
CA ASP A 89 -6.05 -4.78 2.57
C ASP A 89 -5.43 -5.56 3.73
N VAL A 90 -6.08 -5.49 4.88
CA VAL A 90 -5.67 -6.23 6.08
C VAL A 90 -6.82 -7.09 6.61
N VAL A 91 -6.47 -8.16 7.31
CA VAL A 91 -7.42 -8.94 8.10
C VAL A 91 -7.76 -8.18 9.38
N PRO A 92 -8.88 -8.50 10.07
CA PRO A 92 -9.20 -7.92 11.36
C PRO A 92 -8.02 -8.00 12.33
N ALA A 93 -7.69 -6.87 12.96
CA ALA A 93 -6.51 -6.75 13.83
C ALA A 93 -6.59 -7.69 15.05
N GLY A 94 -7.78 -7.96 15.54
CA GLY A 94 -8.00 -8.80 16.72
C GLY A 94 -7.53 -8.15 18.04
N PRO A 95 -7.59 -8.88 19.13
CA PRO A 95 -7.17 -8.41 20.46
C PRO A 95 -5.65 -8.57 20.68
N GLY A 96 -5.13 -7.98 21.74
CA GLY A 96 -3.76 -8.18 22.21
C GLY A 96 -2.75 -7.12 21.76
N TRP A 97 -3.18 -6.10 21.07
CA TRP A 97 -2.32 -4.96 20.72
C TRP A 97 -1.99 -4.10 21.94
N GLN A 98 -0.72 -3.70 22.05
CA GLN A 98 -0.27 -2.76 23.08
C GLN A 98 -0.49 -1.30 22.67
N THR A 99 -0.61 -1.02 21.38
CA THR A 99 -0.90 0.28 20.77
C THR A 99 -2.09 0.11 19.83
N ASP A 100 -2.67 1.22 19.39
CA ASP A 100 -3.72 1.17 18.35
C ASP A 100 -3.14 0.55 17.06
N PRO A 101 -3.74 -0.53 16.51
CA PRO A 101 -3.22 -1.20 15.32
C PRO A 101 -3.18 -0.32 14.07
N PHE A 102 -3.95 0.77 14.02
CA PHE A 102 -3.96 1.72 12.91
C PHE A 102 -3.22 3.03 13.20
N VAL A 103 -2.44 3.07 14.30
CA VAL A 103 -1.55 4.17 14.64
C VAL A 103 -0.12 3.65 14.68
N PRO A 104 0.63 3.73 13.58
CA PRO A 104 1.99 3.21 13.52
C PRO A 104 2.90 3.95 14.49
N VAL A 105 3.69 3.20 15.22
CA VAL A 105 4.64 3.69 16.21
C VAL A 105 5.99 3.06 15.92
N ILE A 106 7.04 3.89 15.87
CA ILE A 106 8.42 3.41 15.79
C ILE A 106 9.03 3.50 17.19
N LYS A 107 9.46 2.35 17.71
CA LYS A 107 10.12 2.25 19.01
C LYS A 107 11.30 1.28 18.91
N ASP A 108 12.47 1.72 19.37
CA ASP A 108 13.71 0.92 19.39
C ASP A 108 14.05 0.34 18.00
N GLY A 109 13.84 1.12 16.92
CA GLY A 109 14.11 0.71 15.55
C GLY A 109 13.14 -0.31 14.95
N LYS A 110 11.99 -0.49 15.57
CA LYS A 110 10.94 -1.44 15.15
C LYS A 110 9.60 -0.74 15.01
#